data_2ed6830a35729e435adc88f24ee5ef78
#
_entry.id   2ed6830a35729e435adc88f24ee5ef78
#
_cell.length_a   1.000
_cell.length_b   1.000
_cell.length_c   1.000
_cell.angle_alpha   90.00
_cell.angle_beta   90.00
_cell.angle_gamma   90.00
#
_symmetry.space_group_name_H-M   'P 1'
#
loop_
_entity.id
_entity.type
_entity.pdbx_description
1 polymer ?
#
loop_
_entity_poly.entity_id
_entity_poly.type
_entity_poly.pdbx_seq_one_letter_code
_entity_poly.pdbx_strand_id
1 'polypeptide(L)'
;MKTTTQIVHLLCAFCVVCFCIIQIFMKIRRPNMQELHQEVDEFVPDSCTKKMPKIGISANRNSEFQSCIAEQYVQAVLKAGGAPVLIPVITDIAALTAVVDSLDGLLMSGGADINPLYLNEEPIPQLQDVDTYRDEFDLMLIRLAANRQIPIMGICRGHQLMNAAFGGTLYQDIYSQHNEPVLKHSQKMPRNQASHSVTLEDGRKIGVNSIHHQSVAKLAQEFVETAVAPDGINEGMRHQEKYIFSVQWHPEHLTDDSEPYSLQLFQKLIKYAELYSRAKDLHNRIVTIDSHTDTPMIFPGEFNLGKKEGGKVNLPYMEEGKIDAVFMVAYIPQGKRDDESLDAARNLAINRINEIKRQEKINPSRMGIAYSTEDLLHLKRQNKKAVFIGIENGYALGKNLQNISMFKEMGVSYITLCHNGDNDICDSARGKGEWGGLSPFGKEVVAEMNRLGIMIDLSHAAESTFYDVLECSTAPVIASHSSVRSLCDHPRNLTDEQLKAIARKGGVVQLCLYKGFINKDSEKASLSDAIRHLEYMINLIGIDHVGIGSDFDGDGELIGCRSTNELINITMRLLELGYSDSDIEKIWGGNLLRVMKEVQGERNQVN
;
A
#
# COMPACT_ATOMS: atom_id res chain seq x y z
N MET A 1 4.06 -51.50 -54.66
CA MET A 1 3.56 -50.43 -53.78
C MET A 1 3.28 -50.79 -52.30
N LYS A 2 3.20 -52.08 -51.96
CA LYS A 2 2.97 -52.48 -50.53
C LYS A 2 4.25 -52.54 -49.66
N THR A 3 5.42 -52.64 -50.25
CA THR A 3 6.72 -52.74 -49.56
C THR A 3 7.29 -51.39 -49.12
N THR A 4 6.99 -50.31 -49.82
CA THR A 4 7.51 -48.95 -49.44
C THR A 4 6.82 -48.36 -48.27
N THR A 5 5.53 -48.62 -48.08
CA THR A 5 4.74 -48.10 -46.92
C THR A 5 5.13 -48.77 -45.61
N GLN A 6 5.49 -50.06 -45.63
CA GLN A 6 5.97 -50.78 -44.45
C GLN A 6 7.36 -50.31 -44.00
N ILE A 7 8.25 -49.94 -44.92
CA ILE A 7 9.58 -49.44 -44.60
C ILE A 7 9.48 -48.02 -43.98
N VAL A 8 8.57 -47.17 -44.46
CA VAL A 8 8.34 -45.84 -43.92
C VAL A 8 7.76 -45.90 -42.48
N HIS A 9 6.82 -46.85 -42.23
CA HIS A 9 6.31 -47.04 -40.86
C HIS A 9 7.36 -47.62 -39.90
N LEU A 10 8.26 -48.50 -40.36
CA LEU A 10 9.36 -48.98 -39.53
C LEU A 10 10.40 -47.88 -39.22
N LEU A 11 10.72 -47.03 -40.19
CA LEU A 11 11.61 -45.88 -40.00
C LEU A 11 11.02 -44.82 -39.08
N CYS A 12 9.72 -44.52 -39.20
CA CYS A 12 9.03 -43.62 -38.25
C CYS A 12 8.97 -44.21 -36.81
N ALA A 13 8.68 -45.51 -36.66
CA ALA A 13 8.69 -46.18 -35.35
C ALA A 13 10.11 -46.20 -34.76
N PHE A 14 11.15 -46.42 -35.59
CA PHE A 14 12.55 -46.39 -35.13
C PHE A 14 12.98 -44.97 -34.73
N CYS A 15 12.56 -43.91 -35.44
CA CYS A 15 12.79 -42.52 -35.08
C CYS A 15 12.08 -42.13 -33.77
N VAL A 16 10.83 -42.56 -33.56
CA VAL A 16 10.09 -42.30 -32.31
C VAL A 16 10.73 -43.03 -31.14
N VAL A 17 11.13 -44.30 -31.31
CA VAL A 17 11.84 -45.06 -30.27
C VAL A 17 13.22 -44.46 -29.98
N CYS A 18 13.99 -44.04 -31.02
CA CYS A 18 15.23 -43.32 -30.81
C CYS A 18 15.03 -41.96 -30.13
N PHE A 19 13.97 -41.22 -30.48
CA PHE A 19 13.65 -39.93 -29.81
C PHE A 19 13.23 -40.14 -28.36
N CYS A 20 12.43 -41.17 -28.04
CA CYS A 20 12.09 -41.55 -26.67
C CYS A 20 13.31 -42.07 -25.91
N ILE A 21 14.19 -42.83 -26.51
CA ILE A 21 15.44 -43.31 -25.90
C ILE A 21 16.38 -42.13 -25.66
N ILE A 22 16.50 -41.18 -26.58
CA ILE A 22 17.28 -39.94 -26.39
C ILE A 22 16.69 -39.09 -25.26
N GLN A 23 15.35 -38.95 -25.17
CA GLN A 23 14.72 -38.27 -24.04
C GLN A 23 14.88 -38.98 -22.69
N ILE A 24 14.90 -40.35 -22.72
CA ILE A 24 15.17 -41.16 -21.52
C ILE A 24 16.65 -41.08 -21.11
N PHE A 25 17.58 -41.05 -22.08
CA PHE A 25 19.00 -40.84 -21.80
C PHE A 25 19.33 -39.41 -21.35
N MET A 26 18.56 -38.39 -21.77
CA MET A 26 18.69 -37.02 -21.23
C MET A 26 18.23 -36.90 -19.77
N LYS A 27 17.49 -37.87 -19.20
CA LYS A 27 17.05 -37.85 -17.79
C LYS A 27 18.01 -38.50 -16.81
N ILE A 28 19.05 -39.23 -17.27
CA ILE A 28 20.10 -39.82 -16.42
C ILE A 28 21.38 -39.02 -16.62
N ARG A 29 21.38 -37.77 -16.16
CA ARG A 29 22.60 -36.96 -16.06
C ARG A 29 23.51 -37.63 -15.03
N ARG A 30 24.68 -38.13 -15.43
CA ARG A 30 25.70 -38.54 -14.45
C ARG A 30 26.17 -37.28 -13.74
N PRO A 31 26.24 -37.26 -12.40
CA PRO A 31 26.76 -36.11 -11.66
C PRO A 31 28.17 -35.77 -12.17
N ASN A 32 28.35 -34.58 -12.74
CA ASN A 32 29.62 -34.06 -13.24
C ASN A 32 29.80 -32.64 -12.73
N MET A 33 30.71 -32.46 -11.76
CA MET A 33 30.95 -31.17 -11.11
C MET A 33 31.46 -30.11 -12.10
N GLN A 34 32.30 -30.51 -13.07
CA GLN A 34 32.86 -29.55 -14.06
C GLN A 34 31.79 -29.01 -14.98
N GLU A 35 30.89 -29.89 -15.47
CA GLU A 35 29.75 -29.46 -16.29
C GLU A 35 28.79 -28.55 -15.51
N LEU A 36 28.53 -28.86 -14.23
CA LEU A 36 27.69 -28.03 -13.37
C LEU A 36 28.32 -26.64 -13.14
N HIS A 37 29.62 -26.59 -12.86
CA HIS A 37 30.34 -25.33 -12.68
C HIS A 37 30.33 -24.51 -13.98
N GLN A 38 30.60 -25.14 -15.11
CA GLN A 38 30.57 -24.47 -16.40
C GLN A 38 29.17 -23.90 -16.71
N GLU A 39 28.10 -24.64 -16.43
CA GLU A 39 26.72 -24.17 -16.59
C GLU A 39 26.42 -22.94 -15.72
N VAL A 40 26.93 -22.91 -14.49
CA VAL A 40 26.79 -21.76 -13.58
C VAL A 40 27.62 -20.56 -14.04
N ASP A 41 28.88 -20.80 -14.45
CA ASP A 41 29.81 -19.73 -14.85
C ASP A 41 29.44 -19.13 -16.22
N GLU A 42 28.83 -19.92 -17.11
CA GLU A 42 28.33 -19.46 -18.42
C GLU A 42 26.95 -18.80 -18.34
N PHE A 43 26.25 -18.94 -17.20
CA PHE A 43 24.95 -18.30 -17.02
C PHE A 43 25.09 -16.78 -16.91
N VAL A 44 24.73 -16.09 -17.97
CA VAL A 44 24.64 -14.63 -18.00
C VAL A 44 23.17 -14.26 -17.89
N PRO A 45 22.73 -13.60 -16.79
CA PRO A 45 21.37 -13.06 -16.75
C PRO A 45 21.19 -12.11 -17.92
N ASP A 46 20.21 -12.36 -18.78
CA ASP A 46 19.87 -11.42 -19.84
C ASP A 46 19.46 -10.10 -19.19
N SER A 47 20.10 -9.00 -19.53
CA SER A 47 19.77 -7.66 -19.04
C SER A 47 18.34 -7.23 -19.39
N CYS A 48 17.72 -7.90 -20.36
CA CYS A 48 16.31 -7.76 -20.74
C CYS A 48 15.40 -8.74 -19.99
N THR A 49 15.94 -9.76 -19.30
CA THR A 49 15.10 -10.67 -18.50
C THR A 49 14.61 -9.99 -17.26
N LYS A 50 13.29 -10.00 -17.10
CA LYS A 50 12.58 -9.51 -15.93
C LYS A 50 13.15 -10.20 -14.67
N LYS A 51 13.58 -9.43 -13.68
CA LYS A 51 14.06 -9.96 -12.40
C LYS A 51 12.98 -10.83 -11.78
N MET A 52 13.30 -12.08 -11.48
CA MET A 52 12.37 -13.00 -10.81
C MET A 52 12.07 -12.49 -9.40
N PRO A 53 10.80 -12.29 -9.01
CA PRO A 53 10.45 -11.86 -7.66
C PRO A 53 10.75 -12.99 -6.65
N LYS A 54 11.26 -12.60 -5.47
CA LYS A 54 11.56 -13.51 -4.37
C LYS A 54 10.28 -13.83 -3.58
N ILE A 55 9.85 -15.07 -3.64
CA ILE A 55 8.66 -15.55 -2.94
C ILE A 55 9.06 -16.34 -1.70
N GLY A 56 8.83 -15.75 -0.52
CA GLY A 56 8.99 -16.45 0.74
C GLY A 56 7.94 -17.53 0.87
N ILE A 57 8.34 -18.74 1.26
CA ILE A 57 7.44 -19.87 1.55
C ILE A 57 7.57 -20.21 3.03
N SER A 58 6.46 -20.13 3.80
CA SER A 58 6.46 -20.48 5.21
C SER A 58 6.71 -21.98 5.38
N ALA A 59 7.73 -22.36 6.20
CA ALA A 59 8.06 -23.75 6.45
C ALA A 59 7.07 -24.44 7.40
N ASN A 60 6.95 -25.77 7.24
CA ASN A 60 6.41 -26.67 8.24
C ASN A 60 7.51 -27.10 9.23
N ARG A 61 7.11 -27.78 10.31
CA ARG A 61 8.01 -28.55 11.16
C ARG A 61 7.67 -30.03 11.07
N ASN A 62 8.70 -30.85 10.92
CA ASN A 62 8.53 -32.32 10.99
C ASN A 62 8.55 -32.82 12.43
N SER A 63 8.39 -34.15 12.62
CA SER A 63 8.42 -34.80 13.95
C SER A 63 9.76 -34.63 14.69
N GLU A 64 10.83 -34.27 13.99
CA GLU A 64 12.16 -33.98 14.56
C GLU A 64 12.36 -32.47 14.81
N PHE A 65 11.28 -31.67 14.70
CA PHE A 65 11.28 -30.21 14.84
C PHE A 65 12.15 -29.47 13.82
N GLN A 66 12.45 -30.07 12.66
CA GLN A 66 13.19 -29.43 11.58
C GLN A 66 12.23 -28.68 10.67
N SER A 67 12.66 -27.49 10.20
CA SER A 67 11.91 -26.73 9.21
C SER A 67 11.96 -27.42 7.85
N CYS A 68 10.82 -27.71 7.25
CA CYS A 68 10.70 -28.41 5.97
C CYS A 68 9.51 -27.89 5.16
N ILE A 69 9.48 -28.19 3.86
CA ILE A 69 8.36 -27.89 2.97
C ILE A 69 8.23 -28.99 1.91
N ALA A 70 7.00 -29.24 1.46
CA ALA A 70 6.77 -30.15 0.34
C ALA A 70 7.26 -29.53 -0.97
N GLU A 71 7.94 -30.34 -1.78
CA GLU A 71 8.56 -29.93 -3.05
C GLU A 71 7.56 -29.24 -4.01
N GLN A 72 6.28 -29.62 -3.95
CA GLN A 72 5.21 -29.10 -4.79
C GLN A 72 5.04 -27.59 -4.67
N TYR A 73 5.21 -27.00 -3.46
CA TYR A 73 5.18 -25.55 -3.27
C TYR A 73 6.33 -24.85 -4.01
N VAL A 74 7.53 -25.42 -3.91
CA VAL A 74 8.73 -24.92 -4.58
C VAL A 74 8.54 -24.96 -6.10
N GLN A 75 8.09 -26.11 -6.62
CA GLN A 75 7.87 -26.30 -8.06
C GLN A 75 6.74 -25.42 -8.60
N ALA A 76 5.68 -25.19 -7.85
CA ALA A 76 4.59 -24.30 -8.25
C ALA A 76 5.06 -22.83 -8.40
N VAL A 77 5.88 -22.35 -7.45
CA VAL A 77 6.48 -21.01 -7.52
C VAL A 77 7.42 -20.89 -8.72
N LEU A 78 8.28 -21.89 -8.94
CA LEU A 78 9.20 -21.93 -10.10
C LEU A 78 8.45 -21.95 -11.44
N LYS A 79 7.44 -22.80 -11.58
CA LYS A 79 6.59 -22.89 -12.80
C LYS A 79 5.88 -21.56 -13.08
N ALA A 80 5.52 -20.81 -12.04
CA ALA A 80 4.88 -19.52 -12.19
C ALA A 80 5.85 -18.36 -12.50
N GLY A 81 7.17 -18.60 -12.43
CA GLY A 81 8.20 -17.60 -12.74
C GLY A 81 8.75 -16.84 -11.52
N GLY A 82 8.55 -17.34 -10.30
CA GLY A 82 9.10 -16.77 -9.07
C GLY A 82 10.35 -17.49 -8.58
N ALA A 83 11.17 -16.81 -7.77
CA ALA A 83 12.31 -17.38 -7.06
C ALA A 83 11.89 -17.82 -5.65
N PRO A 84 11.75 -19.12 -5.35
CA PRO A 84 11.30 -19.59 -4.04
C PRO A 84 12.38 -19.40 -2.98
N VAL A 85 11.98 -18.88 -1.81
CA VAL A 85 12.84 -18.72 -0.62
C VAL A 85 12.17 -19.40 0.56
N LEU A 86 12.72 -20.50 1.04
CA LEU A 86 12.20 -21.18 2.24
C LEU A 86 12.50 -20.33 3.49
N ILE A 87 11.46 -19.97 4.24
CA ILE A 87 11.59 -19.26 5.50
C ILE A 87 11.52 -20.29 6.63
N PRO A 88 12.62 -20.54 7.37
CA PRO A 88 12.61 -21.47 8.49
C PRO A 88 11.70 -20.96 9.62
N VAL A 89 11.14 -21.88 10.40
CA VAL A 89 10.29 -21.54 11.55
C VAL A 89 11.16 -20.90 12.64
N ILE A 90 11.03 -19.59 12.80
CA ILE A 90 11.74 -18.75 13.78
C ILE A 90 10.78 -17.75 14.41
N THR A 91 10.97 -17.44 15.69
CA THR A 91 10.15 -16.47 16.43
C THR A 91 10.94 -15.24 16.88
N ASP A 92 12.22 -15.14 16.50
CA ASP A 92 12.98 -13.90 16.65
C ASP A 92 12.48 -12.84 15.66
N ILE A 93 11.82 -11.81 16.18
CA ILE A 93 11.15 -10.78 15.38
C ILE A 93 12.13 -9.94 14.54
N ALA A 94 13.37 -9.73 15.03
CA ALA A 94 14.37 -8.94 14.31
C ALA A 94 14.92 -9.73 13.12
N ALA A 95 15.24 -11.01 13.33
CA ALA A 95 15.67 -11.92 12.27
C ALA A 95 14.56 -12.09 11.21
N LEU A 96 13.31 -12.32 11.67
CA LEU A 96 12.17 -12.47 10.77
C LEU A 96 11.90 -11.20 9.96
N THR A 97 12.02 -10.02 10.58
CA THR A 97 11.92 -8.74 9.91
C THR A 97 12.94 -8.61 8.77
N ALA A 98 14.21 -8.94 9.03
CA ALA A 98 15.28 -8.89 8.02
C ALA A 98 15.01 -9.83 6.83
N VAL A 99 14.45 -11.01 7.10
CA VAL A 99 14.03 -11.95 6.03
C VAL A 99 12.90 -11.33 5.21
N VAL A 100 11.82 -10.87 5.87
CA VAL A 100 10.64 -10.30 5.22
C VAL A 100 10.99 -9.09 4.36
N ASP A 101 11.89 -8.21 4.80
CA ASP A 101 12.34 -7.03 4.05
C ASP A 101 13.03 -7.38 2.71
N SER A 102 13.55 -8.61 2.60
CA SER A 102 14.19 -9.11 1.38
C SER A 102 13.23 -9.70 0.34
N LEU A 103 11.96 -9.93 0.72
CA LEU A 103 10.97 -10.59 -0.11
C LEU A 103 10.20 -9.63 -1.02
N ASP A 104 9.63 -10.19 -2.08
CA ASP A 104 8.71 -9.49 -2.99
C ASP A 104 7.28 -10.07 -2.92
N GLY A 105 7.11 -11.30 -2.41
CA GLY A 105 5.83 -11.97 -2.17
C GLY A 105 5.94 -13.01 -1.08
N LEU A 106 4.81 -13.45 -0.54
CA LEU A 106 4.72 -14.45 0.53
C LEU A 106 3.69 -15.52 0.19
N LEU A 107 4.08 -16.79 0.34
CA LEU A 107 3.23 -17.98 0.26
C LEU A 107 3.14 -18.64 1.62
N MET A 108 1.94 -18.61 2.22
CA MET A 108 1.62 -19.29 3.47
C MET A 108 1.18 -20.72 3.16
N SER A 109 1.96 -21.68 3.60
CA SER A 109 1.75 -23.11 3.29
C SER A 109 0.66 -23.77 4.13
N GLY A 110 0.17 -24.91 3.67
CA GLY A 110 -0.71 -25.80 4.42
C GLY A 110 -0.02 -26.45 5.64
N GLY A 111 -0.76 -27.18 6.48
CA GLY A 111 -0.18 -27.86 7.65
C GLY A 111 -1.19 -28.33 8.68
N ALA A 112 -0.73 -28.52 9.92
CA ALA A 112 -1.51 -28.94 11.08
C ALA A 112 -2.56 -27.91 11.49
N ASP A 113 -3.45 -28.27 12.42
CA ASP A 113 -4.48 -27.40 12.96
C ASP A 113 -3.90 -26.16 13.64
N ILE A 114 -4.69 -25.10 13.67
CA ILE A 114 -4.34 -23.87 14.37
C ILE A 114 -4.78 -23.96 15.82
N ASN A 115 -3.92 -23.55 16.75
CA ASN A 115 -4.26 -23.51 18.16
C ASN A 115 -5.41 -22.50 18.42
N PRO A 116 -6.59 -22.98 18.86
CA PRO A 116 -7.77 -22.12 19.04
C PRO A 116 -7.59 -21.06 20.12
N LEU A 117 -6.63 -21.20 21.02
CA LEU A 117 -6.33 -20.17 22.04
C LEU A 117 -5.93 -18.81 21.41
N TYR A 118 -5.35 -18.81 20.21
CA TYR A 118 -5.11 -17.55 19.46
C TYR A 118 -6.40 -16.85 19.00
N LEU A 119 -7.52 -17.59 18.96
CA LEU A 119 -8.85 -17.07 18.63
C LEU A 119 -9.71 -16.82 19.87
N ASN A 120 -9.14 -16.95 21.08
CA ASN A 120 -9.84 -16.93 22.37
C ASN A 120 -10.94 -18.01 22.47
N GLU A 121 -10.69 -19.19 21.89
CA GLU A 121 -11.57 -20.34 21.91
C GLU A 121 -10.91 -21.50 22.65
N GLU A 122 -11.71 -22.33 23.33
CA GLU A 122 -11.23 -23.56 23.94
C GLU A 122 -11.17 -24.70 22.89
N PRO A 123 -10.20 -25.64 23.01
CA PRO A 123 -10.06 -26.76 22.06
C PRO A 123 -11.22 -27.75 22.19
N ILE A 124 -11.81 -28.16 21.06
CA ILE A 124 -12.82 -29.24 21.02
C ILE A 124 -12.16 -30.61 20.86
N PRO A 125 -12.87 -31.72 21.19
CA PRO A 125 -12.29 -33.07 21.10
C PRO A 125 -11.85 -33.52 19.70
N GLN A 126 -12.35 -32.87 18.63
CA GLN A 126 -12.02 -33.15 17.23
C GLN A 126 -10.78 -32.45 16.73
N LEU A 127 -10.22 -31.48 17.50
CA LEU A 127 -8.96 -30.83 17.18
C LEU A 127 -7.85 -31.88 17.01
N GLN A 128 -7.07 -31.76 15.93
CA GLN A 128 -5.96 -32.65 15.64
C GLN A 128 -4.62 -32.07 16.12
N ASP A 129 -3.52 -32.46 15.48
CA ASP A 129 -2.18 -32.02 15.87
C ASP A 129 -2.05 -30.50 15.71
N VAL A 130 -1.50 -29.84 16.73
CA VAL A 130 -1.24 -28.39 16.79
C VAL A 130 0.25 -28.15 16.98
N ASP A 131 0.82 -27.20 16.25
CA ASP A 131 2.19 -26.71 16.47
C ASP A 131 2.15 -25.22 16.82
N THR A 132 2.01 -24.90 18.11
CA THR A 132 1.91 -23.53 18.62
C THR A 132 3.14 -22.67 18.27
N TYR A 133 4.34 -23.26 18.18
CA TYR A 133 5.55 -22.52 17.79
C TYR A 133 5.50 -22.09 16.32
N ARG A 134 4.93 -22.95 15.46
CA ARG A 134 4.65 -22.59 14.07
C ARG A 134 3.52 -21.58 13.94
N ASP A 135 2.47 -21.67 14.78
CA ASP A 135 1.39 -20.67 14.78
C ASP A 135 1.94 -19.27 15.07
N GLU A 136 2.79 -19.15 16.10
CA GLU A 136 3.45 -17.89 16.47
C GLU A 136 4.29 -17.34 15.31
N PHE A 137 5.13 -18.18 14.70
CA PHE A 137 5.93 -17.83 13.53
C PHE A 137 5.07 -17.31 12.37
N ASP A 138 4.04 -18.09 11.99
CA ASP A 138 3.20 -17.75 10.83
C ASP A 138 2.36 -16.49 11.07
N LEU A 139 1.85 -16.26 12.30
CA LEU A 139 1.13 -15.02 12.66
C LEU A 139 2.03 -13.80 12.60
N MET A 140 3.27 -13.91 13.12
CA MET A 140 4.27 -12.84 12.99
C MET A 140 4.59 -12.55 11.52
N LEU A 141 4.79 -13.61 10.72
CA LEU A 141 5.14 -13.52 9.31
C LEU A 141 4.04 -12.81 8.50
N ILE A 142 2.77 -13.20 8.70
CA ILE A 142 1.62 -12.53 8.07
C ILE A 142 1.59 -11.04 8.47
N ARG A 143 1.77 -10.73 9.77
CA ARG A 143 1.70 -9.37 10.27
C ARG A 143 2.82 -8.48 9.71
N LEU A 144 4.05 -9.00 9.66
CA LEU A 144 5.20 -8.28 9.10
C LEU A 144 5.04 -8.02 7.59
N ALA A 145 4.55 -9.02 6.84
CA ALA A 145 4.29 -8.89 5.41
C ALA A 145 3.15 -7.92 5.12
N ALA A 146 2.03 -8.02 5.86
CA ALA A 146 0.89 -7.12 5.72
C ALA A 146 1.24 -5.66 6.03
N ASN A 147 2.04 -5.40 7.06
CA ASN A 147 2.50 -4.05 7.38
C ASN A 147 3.34 -3.43 6.25
N ARG A 148 4.06 -4.24 5.48
CA ARG A 148 4.90 -3.82 4.34
C ARG A 148 4.16 -3.84 3.01
N GLN A 149 2.89 -4.23 3.01
CA GLN A 149 2.07 -4.40 1.81
C GLN A 149 2.62 -5.44 0.83
N ILE A 150 3.41 -6.41 1.31
CA ILE A 150 3.88 -7.55 0.53
C ILE A 150 2.67 -8.39 0.11
N PRO A 151 2.52 -8.76 -1.17
CA PRO A 151 1.47 -9.64 -1.63
C PRO A 151 1.53 -11.02 -0.95
N ILE A 152 0.38 -11.50 -0.49
CA ILE A 152 0.30 -12.76 0.25
C ILE A 152 -0.71 -13.70 -0.42
N MET A 153 -0.28 -14.96 -0.63
CA MET A 153 -1.16 -16.07 -0.99
C MET A 153 -1.18 -17.09 0.14
N GLY A 154 -2.36 -17.54 0.57
CA GLY A 154 -2.53 -18.59 1.57
C GLY A 154 -3.10 -19.88 0.98
N ILE A 155 -2.62 -21.04 1.43
CA ILE A 155 -3.07 -22.37 1.01
C ILE A 155 -3.47 -23.19 2.24
N CYS A 156 -4.68 -23.72 2.25
CA CYS A 156 -5.24 -24.60 3.28
C CYS A 156 -5.11 -23.98 4.68
N ARG A 157 -4.21 -24.45 5.54
CA ARG A 157 -3.92 -23.81 6.83
C ARG A 157 -3.57 -22.31 6.66
N GLY A 158 -2.81 -21.95 5.62
CA GLY A 158 -2.49 -20.54 5.30
C GLY A 158 -3.73 -19.71 5.01
N HIS A 159 -4.76 -20.27 4.37
CA HIS A 159 -6.05 -19.61 4.16
C HIS A 159 -6.77 -19.35 5.49
N GLN A 160 -6.86 -20.35 6.35
CA GLN A 160 -7.49 -20.26 7.66
C GLN A 160 -6.78 -19.24 8.56
N LEU A 161 -5.45 -19.35 8.64
CA LEU A 161 -4.63 -18.47 9.48
C LEU A 161 -4.67 -17.01 9.02
N MET A 162 -4.72 -16.76 7.71
CA MET A 162 -4.91 -15.41 7.18
C MET A 162 -6.26 -14.83 7.61
N ASN A 163 -7.35 -15.59 7.49
CA ASN A 163 -8.66 -15.13 7.99
C ASN A 163 -8.60 -14.77 9.48
N ALA A 164 -8.00 -15.62 10.29
CA ALA A 164 -7.84 -15.42 11.73
C ALA A 164 -6.98 -14.18 12.04
N ALA A 165 -5.84 -14.00 11.35
CA ALA A 165 -4.92 -12.89 11.53
C ALA A 165 -5.55 -11.52 11.22
N PHE A 166 -6.59 -11.49 10.37
CA PHE A 166 -7.37 -10.29 10.03
C PHE A 166 -8.71 -10.18 10.79
N GLY A 167 -8.94 -11.03 11.81
CA GLY A 167 -10.08 -10.92 12.73
C GLY A 167 -11.31 -11.72 12.35
N GLY A 168 -11.20 -12.66 11.43
CA GLY A 168 -12.21 -13.67 11.14
C GLY A 168 -12.17 -14.84 12.13
N THR A 169 -13.10 -15.78 12.02
CA THR A 169 -13.18 -16.98 12.88
C THR A 169 -13.11 -18.26 12.06
N LEU A 170 -12.86 -19.40 12.75
CA LEU A 170 -12.70 -20.70 12.13
C LEU A 170 -13.67 -21.72 12.73
N TYR A 171 -14.08 -22.70 11.95
CA TYR A 171 -14.54 -23.99 12.46
C TYR A 171 -13.30 -24.82 12.83
N GLN A 172 -13.20 -25.26 14.08
CA GLN A 172 -12.17 -26.19 14.51
C GLN A 172 -12.39 -27.59 13.92
N ASP A 173 -13.64 -27.92 13.59
CA ASP A 173 -14.04 -29.13 12.84
C ASP A 173 -15.38 -28.89 12.15
N ILE A 174 -15.40 -28.88 10.82
CA ILE A 174 -16.61 -28.63 10.02
C ILE A 174 -17.67 -29.72 10.21
N TYR A 175 -17.28 -30.95 10.50
CA TYR A 175 -18.21 -32.07 10.65
C TYR A 175 -19.03 -32.01 11.94
N SER A 176 -18.51 -31.38 12.98
CA SER A 176 -19.18 -31.26 14.27
C SER A 176 -19.76 -29.88 14.57
N GLN A 177 -19.25 -28.82 13.91
CA GLN A 177 -19.62 -27.43 14.21
C GLN A 177 -20.48 -26.77 13.12
N HIS A 178 -20.43 -27.24 11.86
CA HIS A 178 -21.27 -26.70 10.81
C HIS A 178 -22.72 -27.17 10.96
N ASN A 179 -23.68 -26.26 10.79
CA ASN A 179 -25.10 -26.55 11.05
C ASN A 179 -25.76 -27.41 9.96
N GLU A 180 -25.26 -27.31 8.72
CA GLU A 180 -25.77 -28.05 7.57
C GLU A 180 -24.87 -29.25 7.25
N PRO A 181 -25.40 -30.28 6.57
CA PRO A 181 -24.59 -31.42 6.16
C PRO A 181 -23.44 -30.99 5.24
N VAL A 182 -22.23 -31.40 5.59
CA VAL A 182 -21.02 -31.08 4.83
C VAL A 182 -20.57 -32.23 3.95
N LEU A 183 -19.89 -31.89 2.86
CA LEU A 183 -19.19 -32.84 1.99
C LEU A 183 -17.99 -33.44 2.72
N LYS A 184 -17.40 -34.47 2.12
CA LYS A 184 -16.17 -35.01 2.62
C LYS A 184 -14.97 -34.18 2.16
N HIS A 185 -14.50 -33.26 3.01
CA HIS A 185 -13.36 -32.40 2.74
C HIS A 185 -12.01 -33.03 3.08
N SER A 186 -11.98 -34.11 3.86
CA SER A 186 -10.75 -34.85 4.16
C SER A 186 -10.72 -36.18 3.39
N GLN A 187 -10.20 -36.14 2.18
CA GLN A 187 -10.23 -37.27 1.24
C GLN A 187 -8.94 -38.08 1.25
N LYS A 188 -9.07 -39.43 1.19
CA LYS A 188 -7.96 -40.38 1.06
C LYS A 188 -7.77 -40.79 -0.40
N MET A 189 -7.34 -39.86 -1.27
CA MET A 189 -7.07 -40.10 -2.67
C MET A 189 -5.79 -39.35 -3.09
N PRO A 190 -5.20 -39.63 -4.27
CA PRO A 190 -4.03 -38.91 -4.73
C PRO A 190 -4.31 -37.39 -4.78
N ARG A 191 -3.36 -36.60 -4.27
CA ARG A 191 -3.53 -35.15 -4.11
C ARG A 191 -3.61 -34.38 -5.43
N ASN A 192 -3.18 -35.00 -6.54
CA ASN A 192 -3.30 -34.48 -7.89
C ASN A 192 -4.63 -34.81 -8.57
N GLN A 193 -5.65 -35.22 -7.82
CA GLN A 193 -6.99 -35.52 -8.32
C GLN A 193 -8.03 -34.64 -7.60
N ALA A 194 -9.01 -34.17 -8.38
CA ALA A 194 -10.14 -33.43 -7.84
C ALA A 194 -11.03 -34.35 -6.98
N SER A 195 -11.50 -33.85 -5.86
CA SER A 195 -12.36 -34.56 -4.92
C SER A 195 -13.79 -34.00 -4.82
N HIS A 196 -13.95 -32.71 -5.00
CA HIS A 196 -15.25 -32.05 -5.12
C HIS A 196 -15.14 -30.80 -6.03
N SER A 197 -16.26 -30.15 -6.31
CA SER A 197 -16.27 -28.91 -7.07
C SER A 197 -16.39 -27.70 -6.17
N VAL A 198 -15.87 -26.56 -6.61
CA VAL A 198 -16.13 -25.24 -6.03
C VAL A 198 -16.72 -24.31 -7.09
N THR A 199 -17.53 -23.37 -6.67
CA THR A 199 -18.03 -22.28 -7.53
C THR A 199 -17.20 -21.03 -7.24
N LEU A 200 -16.56 -20.47 -8.26
CA LEU A 200 -15.76 -19.25 -8.17
C LEU A 200 -16.64 -17.98 -8.20
N GLU A 201 -16.07 -16.83 -7.80
CA GLU A 201 -16.77 -15.52 -7.79
C GLU A 201 -17.34 -15.10 -9.17
N ASP A 202 -16.75 -15.62 -10.27
CA ASP A 202 -17.24 -15.37 -11.64
C ASP A 202 -18.28 -16.41 -12.12
N GLY A 203 -18.73 -17.30 -11.25
CA GLY A 203 -19.73 -18.33 -11.51
C GLY A 203 -19.19 -19.62 -12.16
N ARG A 204 -17.91 -19.69 -12.52
CA ARG A 204 -17.30 -20.92 -13.02
C ARG A 204 -17.23 -21.98 -11.94
N LYS A 205 -17.41 -23.25 -12.34
CA LYS A 205 -17.21 -24.42 -11.47
C LYS A 205 -15.92 -25.14 -11.87
N ILE A 206 -15.07 -25.39 -10.90
CA ILE A 206 -13.83 -26.15 -11.07
C ILE A 206 -13.78 -27.31 -10.09
N GLY A 207 -13.02 -28.36 -10.42
CA GLY A 207 -12.73 -29.45 -9.51
C GLY A 207 -11.50 -29.16 -8.66
N VAL A 208 -11.55 -29.39 -7.36
CA VAL A 208 -10.45 -29.17 -6.42
C VAL A 208 -10.15 -30.43 -5.59
N ASN A 209 -8.91 -30.60 -5.16
CA ASN A 209 -8.57 -31.57 -4.12
C ASN A 209 -8.94 -31.02 -2.74
N SER A 210 -9.06 -31.89 -1.74
CA SER A 210 -9.49 -31.44 -0.41
C SER A 210 -8.92 -32.34 0.69
N ILE A 211 -8.21 -31.73 1.65
CA ILE A 211 -7.49 -32.43 2.72
C ILE A 211 -7.57 -31.59 4.00
N HIS A 212 -8.77 -31.21 4.41
CA HIS A 212 -8.98 -30.39 5.61
C HIS A 212 -10.24 -30.82 6.36
N HIS A 213 -10.31 -30.49 7.63
CA HIS A 213 -11.50 -30.58 8.46
C HIS A 213 -11.77 -29.29 9.23
N GLN A 214 -10.80 -28.35 9.25
CA GLN A 214 -10.98 -26.97 9.66
C GLN A 214 -11.33 -26.11 8.44
N SER A 215 -12.06 -25.01 8.65
CA SER A 215 -12.38 -24.03 7.60
C SER A 215 -12.72 -22.68 8.19
N VAL A 216 -12.82 -21.66 7.35
CA VAL A 216 -13.34 -20.34 7.70
C VAL A 216 -14.81 -20.45 8.11
N ALA A 217 -15.14 -19.96 9.32
CA ALA A 217 -16.51 -19.88 9.83
C ALA A 217 -17.13 -18.50 9.54
N LYS A 218 -16.38 -17.42 9.82
CA LYS A 218 -16.75 -16.06 9.50
C LYS A 218 -15.58 -15.34 8.86
N LEU A 219 -15.81 -14.75 7.68
CA LEU A 219 -14.80 -13.95 7.00
C LEU A 219 -14.42 -12.72 7.81
N ALA A 220 -13.14 -12.37 7.80
CA ALA A 220 -12.65 -11.10 8.28
C ALA A 220 -13.31 -9.94 7.48
N GLN A 221 -13.52 -8.80 8.14
CA GLN A 221 -14.35 -7.70 7.62
C GLN A 221 -13.95 -7.17 6.23
N GLU A 222 -12.65 -7.16 5.93
CA GLU A 222 -12.12 -6.63 4.66
C GLU A 222 -11.95 -7.69 3.58
N PHE A 223 -12.37 -8.93 3.84
CA PHE A 223 -12.30 -10.00 2.87
C PHE A 223 -13.65 -10.26 2.21
N VAL A 224 -13.57 -10.72 0.97
CA VAL A 224 -14.71 -11.22 0.20
C VAL A 224 -14.45 -12.65 -0.20
N GLU A 225 -15.52 -13.45 -0.27
CA GLU A 225 -15.48 -14.84 -0.73
C GLU A 225 -15.20 -14.88 -2.23
N THR A 226 -14.30 -15.76 -2.65
CA THR A 226 -13.94 -15.96 -4.06
C THR A 226 -14.18 -17.37 -4.57
N ALA A 227 -14.40 -18.32 -3.67
CA ALA A 227 -14.76 -19.68 -4.00
C ALA A 227 -15.58 -20.31 -2.86
N VAL A 228 -16.61 -21.07 -3.20
CA VAL A 228 -17.48 -21.77 -2.24
C VAL A 228 -17.77 -23.19 -2.70
N ALA A 229 -17.72 -24.15 -1.79
CA ALA A 229 -18.13 -25.52 -2.02
C ALA A 229 -19.66 -25.66 -2.07
N PRO A 230 -20.24 -26.75 -2.65
CA PRO A 230 -21.68 -26.94 -2.74
C PRO A 230 -22.42 -26.99 -1.40
N ASP A 231 -21.74 -27.27 -0.32
CA ASP A 231 -22.24 -27.31 1.06
C ASP A 231 -22.10 -25.98 1.82
N GLY A 232 -21.67 -24.91 1.12
CA GLY A 232 -21.52 -23.59 1.70
C GLY A 232 -20.20 -23.33 2.43
N ILE A 233 -19.28 -24.30 2.47
CA ILE A 233 -17.95 -24.10 3.05
C ILE A 233 -17.16 -23.13 2.17
N ASN A 234 -16.55 -22.10 2.81
CA ASN A 234 -15.68 -21.16 2.14
C ASN A 234 -14.39 -21.86 1.69
N GLU A 235 -14.11 -21.75 0.41
CA GLU A 235 -12.95 -22.38 -0.23
C GLU A 235 -11.96 -21.37 -0.78
N GLY A 236 -12.29 -20.09 -0.75
CA GLY A 236 -11.39 -19.04 -1.21
C GLY A 236 -11.84 -17.67 -0.78
N MET A 237 -10.86 -16.80 -0.51
CA MET A 237 -11.11 -15.40 -0.17
C MET A 237 -10.01 -14.49 -0.73
N ARG A 238 -10.35 -13.22 -0.88
CA ARG A 238 -9.38 -12.15 -1.16
C ARG A 238 -9.70 -10.91 -0.34
N HIS A 239 -8.69 -10.12 -0.03
CA HIS A 239 -8.89 -8.78 0.51
C HIS A 239 -9.48 -7.86 -0.57
N GLN A 240 -10.35 -6.94 -0.18
CA GLN A 240 -11.06 -6.06 -1.13
C GLN A 240 -10.11 -5.19 -1.95
N GLU A 241 -9.06 -4.65 -1.34
CA GLU A 241 -8.15 -3.67 -1.93
C GLU A 241 -6.68 -4.06 -1.94
N LYS A 242 -6.23 -4.92 -1.02
CA LYS A 242 -4.82 -5.33 -0.94
C LYS A 242 -4.56 -6.57 -1.79
N TYR A 243 -3.32 -6.77 -2.17
CA TYR A 243 -2.87 -7.92 -2.97
C TYR A 243 -2.71 -9.19 -2.09
N ILE A 244 -3.79 -9.53 -1.38
CA ILE A 244 -3.87 -10.66 -0.43
C ILE A 244 -5.03 -11.55 -0.84
N PHE A 245 -4.77 -12.85 -1.03
CA PHE A 245 -5.78 -13.84 -1.40
C PHE A 245 -5.40 -15.24 -0.93
N SER A 246 -6.35 -16.15 -0.87
CA SER A 246 -6.08 -17.51 -0.40
C SER A 246 -7.14 -18.49 -0.87
N VAL A 247 -6.77 -19.78 -0.82
CA VAL A 247 -7.63 -20.91 -1.15
C VAL A 247 -7.51 -22.02 -0.09
N GLN A 248 -8.61 -22.73 0.15
CA GLN A 248 -8.66 -23.79 1.14
C GLN A 248 -8.09 -25.12 0.59
N TRP A 249 -8.22 -25.37 -0.72
CA TRP A 249 -7.64 -26.55 -1.36
C TRP A 249 -6.14 -26.42 -1.57
N HIS A 250 -5.51 -27.45 -2.19
CA HIS A 250 -4.07 -27.54 -2.44
C HIS A 250 -3.73 -27.41 -3.93
N PRO A 251 -3.68 -26.19 -4.49
CA PRO A 251 -3.41 -25.94 -5.90
C PRO A 251 -1.99 -26.34 -6.30
N GLU A 252 -1.02 -26.40 -5.37
CA GLU A 252 0.36 -26.83 -5.64
C GLU A 252 0.48 -28.27 -6.17
N HIS A 253 -0.54 -29.11 -5.93
CA HIS A 253 -0.63 -30.44 -6.47
C HIS A 253 -1.36 -30.53 -7.82
N LEU A 254 -1.96 -29.43 -8.29
CA LEU A 254 -2.81 -29.35 -9.49
C LEU A 254 -2.23 -28.39 -10.56
N THR A 255 -0.92 -28.16 -10.56
CA THR A 255 -0.25 -27.21 -11.48
C THR A 255 0.09 -27.81 -12.84
N ASP A 256 -0.39 -29.00 -13.17
CA ASP A 256 -0.20 -29.63 -14.49
C ASP A 256 -1.24 -29.11 -15.49
N ASP A 257 -0.99 -29.31 -16.79
CA ASP A 257 -1.78 -28.75 -17.89
C ASP A 257 -3.28 -29.09 -17.89
N SER A 258 -3.68 -30.07 -17.07
CA SER A 258 -5.09 -30.51 -16.96
C SER A 258 -6.00 -29.55 -16.21
N GLU A 259 -5.45 -28.65 -15.35
CA GLU A 259 -6.22 -27.68 -14.56
C GLU A 259 -5.46 -26.33 -14.49
N PRO A 260 -5.63 -25.48 -15.52
CA PRO A 260 -4.86 -24.24 -15.64
C PRO A 260 -5.12 -23.22 -14.51
N TYR A 261 -6.29 -23.28 -13.84
CA TYR A 261 -6.66 -22.33 -12.79
C TYR A 261 -5.70 -22.39 -11.57
N SER A 262 -5.26 -23.61 -11.21
CA SER A 262 -4.31 -23.79 -10.10
C SER A 262 -2.96 -23.11 -10.35
N LEU A 263 -2.40 -23.23 -11.53
CA LEU A 263 -1.18 -22.51 -11.91
C LEU A 263 -1.41 -20.99 -11.99
N GLN A 264 -2.58 -20.55 -12.46
CA GLN A 264 -2.94 -19.13 -12.54
C GLN A 264 -2.95 -18.44 -11.16
N LEU A 265 -3.26 -19.15 -10.08
CA LEU A 265 -3.17 -18.60 -8.72
C LEU A 265 -1.72 -18.23 -8.36
N PHE A 266 -0.77 -19.11 -8.66
CA PHE A 266 0.66 -18.80 -8.45
C PHE A 266 1.13 -17.69 -9.39
N GLN A 267 0.74 -17.70 -10.66
CA GLN A 267 1.04 -16.61 -11.59
C GLN A 267 0.47 -15.26 -11.13
N LYS A 268 -0.71 -15.26 -10.49
CA LYS A 268 -1.30 -14.08 -9.86
C LYS A 268 -0.42 -13.56 -8.72
N LEU A 269 0.07 -14.45 -7.85
CA LEU A 269 1.02 -14.07 -6.79
C LEU A 269 2.30 -13.46 -7.39
N ILE A 270 2.86 -14.10 -8.43
CA ILE A 270 4.07 -13.61 -9.10
C ILE A 270 3.83 -12.22 -9.71
N LYS A 271 2.72 -12.02 -10.44
CA LYS A 271 2.35 -10.70 -10.99
C LYS A 271 2.30 -9.63 -9.89
N TYR A 272 1.68 -9.94 -8.77
CA TYR A 272 1.59 -9.00 -7.65
C TYR A 272 2.94 -8.73 -6.98
N ALA A 273 3.76 -9.76 -6.83
CA ALA A 273 5.11 -9.63 -6.31
C ALA A 273 6.01 -8.78 -7.23
N GLU A 274 5.84 -8.88 -8.55
CA GLU A 274 6.53 -8.02 -9.52
C GLU A 274 6.11 -6.55 -9.37
N LEU A 275 4.80 -6.27 -9.22
CA LEU A 275 4.29 -4.91 -8.98
C LEU A 275 4.87 -4.33 -7.69
N TYR A 276 4.88 -5.11 -6.60
CA TYR A 276 5.46 -4.70 -5.33
C TYR A 276 6.97 -4.46 -5.42
N SER A 277 7.72 -5.38 -6.04
CA SER A 277 9.16 -5.23 -6.24
C SER A 277 9.47 -3.96 -7.03
N ARG A 278 8.73 -3.70 -8.11
CA ARG A 278 8.87 -2.49 -8.94
C ARG A 278 8.50 -1.22 -8.16
N ALA A 279 7.40 -1.24 -7.39
CA ALA A 279 6.99 -0.11 -6.55
C ALA A 279 8.06 0.21 -5.50
N LYS A 280 8.60 -0.82 -4.83
CA LYS A 280 9.68 -0.72 -3.85
C LYS A 280 10.95 -0.12 -4.46
N ASP A 281 11.38 -0.63 -5.62
CA ASP A 281 12.56 -0.14 -6.34
C ASP A 281 12.36 1.31 -6.83
N LEU A 282 11.13 1.66 -7.25
CA LEU A 282 10.78 3.01 -7.68
C LEU A 282 10.84 4.01 -6.51
N HIS A 283 10.21 3.71 -5.37
CA HIS A 283 10.25 4.56 -4.17
C HIS A 283 11.66 4.78 -3.64
N ASN A 284 12.57 3.79 -3.80
CA ASN A 284 13.98 3.99 -3.45
C ASN A 284 14.69 5.03 -4.35
N ARG A 285 14.27 5.18 -5.61
CA ARG A 285 14.89 6.07 -6.61
C ARG A 285 14.28 7.46 -6.66
N ILE A 286 12.94 7.56 -6.62
CA ILE A 286 12.22 8.83 -6.65
C ILE A 286 12.12 9.45 -5.25
N VAL A 287 11.59 10.66 -5.18
CA VAL A 287 11.19 11.31 -3.92
C VAL A 287 9.69 11.11 -3.71
N THR A 288 9.31 10.57 -2.55
CA THR A 288 7.91 10.35 -2.17
C THR A 288 7.52 11.31 -1.05
N ILE A 289 6.47 12.10 -1.29
CA ILE A 289 5.99 13.13 -0.35
C ILE A 289 4.48 12.98 -0.14
N ASP A 290 4.06 12.98 1.11
CA ASP A 290 2.67 13.23 1.51
C ASP A 290 2.56 14.69 1.94
N SER A 291 1.74 15.48 1.24
CA SER A 291 1.70 16.94 1.37
C SER A 291 0.86 17.45 2.55
N HIS A 292 0.15 16.58 3.27
CA HIS A 292 -0.69 17.02 4.38
C HIS A 292 -0.97 15.89 5.37
N THR A 293 -0.54 16.11 6.64
CA THR A 293 -0.85 15.22 7.76
C THR A 293 -1.06 16.02 9.04
N ASP A 294 -2.10 15.67 9.80
CA ASP A 294 -2.46 16.33 11.07
C ASP A 294 -1.84 15.67 12.30
N THR A 295 -0.81 14.88 12.10
CA THR A 295 -0.11 14.15 13.16
C THR A 295 0.28 15.03 14.37
N PRO A 296 0.63 16.33 14.22
CA PRO A 296 0.87 17.19 15.38
C PRO A 296 -0.32 17.39 16.31
N MET A 297 -1.55 17.04 15.89
CA MET A 297 -2.71 17.08 16.77
C MET A 297 -2.64 16.04 17.91
N ILE A 298 -1.93 14.94 17.66
CA ILE A 298 -1.79 13.82 18.61
C ILE A 298 -0.46 13.81 19.36
N PHE A 299 0.35 14.88 19.28
CA PHE A 299 1.64 15.03 20.00
C PHE A 299 1.57 15.39 21.49
N PRO A 300 0.42 15.46 22.18
CA PRO A 300 0.44 15.86 23.58
C PRO A 300 1.27 14.88 24.43
N GLY A 301 2.09 15.42 25.31
CA GLY A 301 2.83 14.66 26.31
C GLY A 301 4.05 13.92 25.80
N GLU A 302 4.10 12.60 26.02
CA GLU A 302 5.28 11.77 25.75
C GLU A 302 5.32 11.19 24.32
N PHE A 303 4.48 11.64 23.39
CA PHE A 303 4.43 11.12 22.03
C PHE A 303 5.82 11.10 21.36
N ASN A 304 6.16 9.96 20.75
CA ASN A 304 7.41 9.76 20.04
C ASN A 304 7.15 9.21 18.64
N LEU A 305 7.41 10.04 17.63
CA LEU A 305 7.27 9.66 16.21
C LEU A 305 8.12 8.43 15.80
N GLY A 306 9.18 8.14 16.58
CA GLY A 306 10.02 6.95 16.38
C GLY A 306 9.37 5.62 16.75
N LYS A 307 8.16 5.62 17.30
CA LYS A 307 7.43 4.45 17.75
C LYS A 307 6.10 4.30 16.99
N LYS A 308 5.54 3.08 16.97
CA LYS A 308 4.18 2.82 16.45
C LYS A 308 3.13 3.05 17.53
N GLU A 309 3.16 4.21 18.20
CA GLU A 309 2.23 4.58 19.26
C GLU A 309 1.22 5.58 18.71
N GLY A 310 0.01 5.15 18.46
CA GLY A 310 -1.19 6.00 18.30
C GLY A 310 -1.15 6.82 17.01
N GLY A 311 -1.15 6.92 15.99
CA GLY A 311 -1.14 7.75 14.79
C GLY A 311 -0.96 6.94 13.51
N LYS A 312 -1.45 7.54 12.43
CA LYS A 312 -1.35 6.97 11.08
C LYS A 312 -0.02 7.28 10.41
N VAL A 313 0.72 8.28 10.95
CA VAL A 313 2.04 8.71 10.50
C VAL A 313 3.06 8.56 11.61
N ASN A 314 4.09 7.76 11.39
CA ASN A 314 5.23 7.59 12.28
C ASN A 314 6.45 7.12 11.47
N LEU A 315 7.65 7.23 12.03
CA LEU A 315 8.88 6.85 11.31
C LEU A 315 8.90 5.38 10.89
N PRO A 316 8.49 4.40 11.74
CA PRO A 316 8.37 3.01 11.30
C PRO A 316 7.45 2.82 10.09
N TYR A 317 6.29 3.49 10.06
CA TYR A 317 5.38 3.40 8.91
C TYR A 317 5.94 4.08 7.65
N MET A 318 6.63 5.21 7.80
CA MET A 318 7.34 5.84 6.67
C MET A 318 8.44 4.93 6.13
N GLU A 319 9.13 4.18 6.99
CA GLU A 319 10.17 3.21 6.58
C GLU A 319 9.56 1.99 5.87
N GLU A 320 8.48 1.41 6.42
CA GLU A 320 7.76 0.28 5.84
C GLU A 320 7.13 0.63 4.48
N GLY A 321 6.46 1.78 4.38
CA GLY A 321 5.83 2.29 3.14
C GLY A 321 6.80 2.96 2.18
N LYS A 322 8.09 3.13 2.57
CA LYS A 322 9.12 3.82 1.80
C LYS A 322 8.73 5.23 1.38
N ILE A 323 8.11 5.98 2.31
CA ILE A 323 7.80 7.39 2.16
C ILE A 323 8.98 8.21 2.69
N ASP A 324 9.48 9.15 1.88
CA ASP A 324 10.65 9.95 2.21
C ASP A 324 10.32 11.17 3.04
N ALA A 325 9.19 11.80 2.75
CA ALA A 325 8.80 13.05 3.40
C ALA A 325 7.29 13.14 3.66
N VAL A 326 6.96 13.89 4.70
CA VAL A 326 5.59 14.30 5.01
C VAL A 326 5.55 15.79 5.36
N PHE A 327 4.46 16.45 5.04
CA PHE A 327 4.14 17.74 5.64
C PHE A 327 3.33 17.51 6.91
N MET A 328 3.86 17.93 8.04
CA MET A 328 3.16 17.96 9.32
C MET A 328 2.62 19.35 9.55
N VAL A 329 1.31 19.46 9.76
CA VAL A 329 0.67 20.77 9.87
C VAL A 329 0.32 21.13 11.32
N ALA A 330 0.56 22.37 11.66
CA ALA A 330 0.01 22.99 12.84
C ALA A 330 -1.45 23.38 12.55
N TYR A 331 -2.38 22.43 12.72
CA TYR A 331 -3.81 22.69 12.60
C TYR A 331 -4.30 23.63 13.70
N ILE A 332 -5.07 24.65 13.34
CA ILE A 332 -5.63 25.64 14.28
C ILE A 332 -7.15 25.68 14.15
N PRO A 333 -7.90 25.25 15.16
CA PRO A 333 -9.36 25.32 15.10
C PRO A 333 -9.82 26.78 14.96
N GLN A 334 -10.85 27.02 14.16
CA GLN A 334 -11.44 28.35 14.00
C GLN A 334 -12.14 28.75 15.30
N GLY A 335 -11.79 29.93 15.81
CA GLY A 335 -12.35 30.51 17.01
C GLY A 335 -12.93 31.93 16.78
N LYS A 336 -13.14 32.66 17.90
CA LYS A 336 -13.51 34.08 17.87
C LYS A 336 -12.36 34.92 17.31
N ARG A 337 -12.67 36.14 16.81
CA ARG A 337 -11.68 37.04 16.20
C ARG A 337 -11.39 38.24 17.09
N ASP A 338 -11.53 38.11 18.42
CA ASP A 338 -10.99 39.04 19.39
C ASP A 338 -9.49 38.81 19.64
N ASP A 339 -8.81 39.82 20.16
CA ASP A 339 -7.35 39.81 20.30
C ASP A 339 -6.86 38.63 21.17
N GLU A 340 -7.58 38.27 22.24
CA GLU A 340 -7.23 37.16 23.12
C GLU A 340 -7.29 35.82 22.36
N SER A 341 -8.35 35.59 21.59
CA SER A 341 -8.53 34.37 20.80
C SER A 341 -7.51 34.26 19.67
N LEU A 342 -7.17 35.39 18.99
CA LEU A 342 -6.15 35.44 17.96
C LEU A 342 -4.75 35.19 18.52
N ASP A 343 -4.42 35.73 19.69
CA ASP A 343 -3.16 35.45 20.38
C ASP A 343 -3.06 34.01 20.85
N ALA A 344 -4.15 33.42 21.33
CA ALA A 344 -4.20 32.01 21.70
C ALA A 344 -3.98 31.11 20.46
N ALA A 345 -4.58 31.42 19.33
CA ALA A 345 -4.39 30.69 18.06
C ALA A 345 -2.94 30.74 17.58
N ARG A 346 -2.32 31.94 17.59
CA ARG A 346 -0.89 32.09 17.25
C ARG A 346 -0.01 31.25 18.16
N ASN A 347 -0.22 31.34 19.48
CA ASN A 347 0.57 30.59 20.45
C ASN A 347 0.39 29.06 20.29
N LEU A 348 -0.81 28.59 19.96
CA LEU A 348 -1.06 27.18 19.63
C LEU A 348 -0.25 26.73 18.41
N ALA A 349 -0.20 27.54 17.33
CA ALA A 349 0.62 27.27 16.16
C ALA A 349 2.10 27.17 16.51
N ILE A 350 2.62 28.13 17.28
CA ILE A 350 4.01 28.12 17.78
C ILE A 350 4.30 26.83 18.57
N ASN A 351 3.41 26.45 19.48
CA ASN A 351 3.59 25.25 20.29
C ASN A 351 3.61 23.98 19.43
N ARG A 352 2.70 23.84 18.48
CA ARG A 352 2.67 22.68 17.56
C ARG A 352 3.93 22.60 16.68
N ILE A 353 4.40 23.73 16.15
CA ILE A 353 5.67 23.78 15.40
C ILE A 353 6.85 23.36 16.29
N ASN A 354 6.89 23.81 17.54
CA ASN A 354 7.95 23.43 18.47
C ASN A 354 7.90 21.94 18.82
N GLU A 355 6.71 21.34 18.91
CA GLU A 355 6.55 19.90 19.11
C GLU A 355 7.01 19.10 17.89
N ILE A 356 6.74 19.57 16.65
CA ILE A 356 7.31 18.95 15.44
C ILE A 356 8.85 18.97 15.52
N LYS A 357 9.45 20.12 15.86
CA LYS A 357 10.90 20.24 16.01
C LYS A 357 11.47 19.40 17.17
N ARG A 358 10.67 19.18 18.22
CA ARG A 358 11.04 18.27 19.31
C ARG A 358 11.18 16.82 18.82
N GLN A 359 10.33 16.37 17.87
CA GLN A 359 10.42 15.02 17.29
C GLN A 359 11.77 14.78 16.60
N GLU A 360 12.33 15.77 15.91
CA GLU A 360 13.68 15.69 15.35
C GLU A 360 14.73 15.47 16.45
N LYS A 361 14.65 16.25 17.55
CA LYS A 361 15.61 16.16 18.65
C LYS A 361 15.62 14.79 19.34
N ILE A 362 14.48 14.11 19.41
CA ILE A 362 14.37 12.77 20.02
C ILE A 362 14.62 11.64 19.02
N ASN A 363 14.61 11.90 17.70
CA ASN A 363 14.85 10.92 16.63
C ASN A 363 15.94 11.38 15.63
N PRO A 364 17.11 11.92 16.08
CA PRO A 364 18.04 12.62 15.20
C PRO A 364 18.73 11.72 14.16
N SER A 365 18.78 10.41 14.41
CA SER A 365 19.34 9.43 13.46
C SER A 365 18.36 9.00 12.36
N ARG A 366 17.05 9.27 12.52
CA ARG A 366 16.01 8.75 11.63
C ARG A 366 15.25 9.82 10.86
N MET A 367 15.21 11.07 11.33
CA MET A 367 14.51 12.16 10.67
C MET A 367 15.28 13.49 10.75
N GLY A 368 14.81 14.46 9.96
CA GLY A 368 15.21 15.85 10.03
C GLY A 368 14.11 16.77 9.50
N ILE A 369 14.12 18.04 9.93
CA ILE A 369 13.24 19.08 9.40
C ILE A 369 13.85 19.57 8.06
N ALA A 370 13.04 19.59 7.01
CA ALA A 370 13.42 20.13 5.71
C ALA A 370 12.79 21.52 5.51
N TYR A 371 13.57 22.47 5.02
CA TYR A 371 13.15 23.83 4.71
C TYR A 371 13.14 24.11 3.21
N SER A 372 13.85 23.25 2.45
CA SER A 372 14.04 23.35 1.01
C SER A 372 14.04 21.95 0.36
N THR A 373 13.98 21.94 -0.98
CA THR A 373 14.18 20.70 -1.75
C THR A 373 15.57 20.10 -1.52
N GLU A 374 16.59 20.93 -1.32
CA GLU A 374 17.96 20.44 -1.08
C GLU A 374 18.07 19.74 0.26
N ASP A 375 17.42 20.26 1.31
CA ASP A 375 17.39 19.62 2.63
C ASP A 375 16.74 18.23 2.55
N LEU A 376 15.63 18.10 1.84
CA LEU A 376 14.97 16.82 1.61
C LEU A 376 15.91 15.82 0.93
N LEU A 377 16.56 16.22 -0.16
CA LEU A 377 17.50 15.36 -0.89
C LEU A 377 18.71 15.00 -0.04
N HIS A 378 19.18 15.91 0.80
CA HIS A 378 20.26 15.65 1.74
C HIS A 378 19.86 14.60 2.79
N LEU A 379 18.68 14.76 3.41
CA LEU A 379 18.14 13.80 4.38
C LEU A 379 17.91 12.42 3.75
N LYS A 380 17.34 12.35 2.53
CA LYS A 380 17.16 11.09 1.80
C LYS A 380 18.49 10.38 1.57
N ARG A 381 19.56 11.10 1.16
CA ARG A 381 20.91 10.51 1.01
C ARG A 381 21.49 9.97 2.32
N GLN A 382 21.07 10.51 3.46
CA GLN A 382 21.41 10.01 4.80
C GLN A 382 20.48 8.88 5.29
N ASN A 383 19.54 8.43 4.47
CA ASN A 383 18.50 7.47 4.84
C ASN A 383 17.62 7.97 6.03
N LYS A 384 17.40 9.27 6.12
CA LYS A 384 16.53 9.91 7.10
C LYS A 384 15.22 10.34 6.43
N LYS A 385 14.14 10.33 7.20
CA LYS A 385 12.85 10.85 6.78
C LYS A 385 12.82 12.37 6.95
N ALA A 386 12.25 13.06 5.96
CA ALA A 386 12.12 14.51 6.01
C ALA A 386 10.72 14.91 6.52
N VAL A 387 10.66 15.97 7.31
CA VAL A 387 9.42 16.59 7.74
C VAL A 387 9.45 18.06 7.32
N PHE A 388 8.48 18.46 6.49
CA PHE A 388 8.16 19.86 6.24
C PHE A 388 7.10 20.33 7.22
N ILE A 389 7.08 21.64 7.49
CA ILE A 389 6.12 22.25 8.42
C ILE A 389 5.11 23.08 7.63
N GLY A 390 3.81 22.82 7.83
CA GLY A 390 2.71 23.65 7.38
C GLY A 390 1.92 24.28 8.54
N ILE A 391 1.11 25.27 8.24
CA ILE A 391 0.04 25.75 9.13
C ILE A 391 -1.28 25.52 8.42
N GLU A 392 -2.21 24.85 9.08
CA GLU A 392 -3.58 24.74 8.62
C GLU A 392 -4.48 25.68 9.42
N ASN A 393 -5.08 26.61 8.70
CA ASN A 393 -5.86 27.77 9.10
C ASN A 393 -5.01 29.02 9.40
N GLY A 394 -4.98 29.94 8.44
CA GLY A 394 -4.36 31.25 8.56
C GLY A 394 -4.94 32.13 9.69
N TYR A 395 -5.99 31.67 10.38
CA TYR A 395 -6.49 32.26 11.61
C TYR A 395 -5.38 32.51 12.64
N ALA A 396 -4.33 31.69 12.64
CA ALA A 396 -3.13 31.86 13.47
C ALA A 396 -2.31 33.12 13.13
N LEU A 397 -2.50 33.74 11.96
CA LEU A 397 -1.84 34.98 11.59
C LEU A 397 -2.41 36.17 12.37
N GLY A 398 -3.63 36.04 12.91
CA GLY A 398 -4.34 37.18 13.49
C GLY A 398 -4.52 38.28 12.46
N LYS A 399 -4.40 39.52 12.88
CA LYS A 399 -4.47 40.73 12.04
C LYS A 399 -3.09 41.37 11.86
N ASN A 400 -2.01 40.56 11.82
CA ASN A 400 -0.64 41.05 11.82
C ASN A 400 0.23 40.32 10.79
N LEU A 401 0.60 40.99 9.72
CA LEU A 401 1.47 40.46 8.65
C LEU A 401 2.85 40.02 9.15
N GLN A 402 3.37 40.61 10.25
CA GLN A 402 4.66 40.21 10.81
C GLN A 402 4.65 38.74 11.32
N ASN A 403 3.48 38.20 11.65
CA ASN A 403 3.36 36.79 12.00
C ASN A 403 3.72 35.86 10.85
N ILE A 404 3.55 36.27 9.60
CA ILE A 404 3.96 35.50 8.41
C ILE A 404 5.49 35.35 8.40
N SER A 405 6.23 36.47 8.59
CA SER A 405 7.70 36.44 8.67
C SER A 405 8.19 35.56 9.83
N MET A 406 7.57 35.70 11.01
CA MET A 406 7.89 34.88 12.18
C MET A 406 7.70 33.38 11.88
N PHE A 407 6.59 32.98 11.27
CA PHE A 407 6.35 31.59 10.90
C PHE A 407 7.31 31.09 9.81
N LYS A 408 7.70 31.96 8.85
CA LYS A 408 8.76 31.63 7.89
C LYS A 408 10.09 31.34 8.58
N GLU A 409 10.50 32.16 9.54
CA GLU A 409 11.71 31.94 10.36
C GLU A 409 11.61 30.65 11.18
N MET A 410 10.41 30.26 11.60
CA MET A 410 10.15 28.99 12.24
C MET A 410 10.14 27.80 11.26
N GLY A 411 10.29 28.02 9.95
CA GLY A 411 10.42 26.97 8.93
C GLY A 411 9.12 26.55 8.27
N VAL A 412 8.07 27.35 8.39
CA VAL A 412 6.79 27.07 7.72
C VAL A 412 6.95 27.19 6.20
N SER A 413 6.55 26.15 5.47
CA SER A 413 6.67 26.03 4.01
C SER A 413 5.37 26.40 3.29
N TYR A 414 4.21 26.16 3.91
CA TYR A 414 2.91 26.62 3.40
C TYR A 414 1.94 27.03 4.52
N ILE A 415 0.94 27.82 4.15
CA ILE A 415 -0.18 28.17 5.03
C ILE A 415 -1.48 27.98 4.26
N THR A 416 -2.39 27.15 4.81
CA THR A 416 -3.78 27.03 4.36
C THR A 416 -4.55 28.25 4.88
N LEU A 417 -5.14 29.04 3.98
CA LEU A 417 -5.68 30.36 4.32
C LEU A 417 -6.83 30.33 5.35
N CYS A 418 -7.65 29.29 5.32
CA CYS A 418 -8.75 29.08 6.27
C CYS A 418 -8.96 27.56 6.52
N HIS A 419 -9.76 27.23 7.51
CA HIS A 419 -10.28 25.87 7.74
C HIS A 419 -11.82 25.88 7.59
N ASN A 420 -12.57 25.24 8.48
CA ASN A 420 -14.02 25.12 8.42
C ASN A 420 -14.76 26.35 8.99
N GLY A 421 -14.39 27.55 8.57
CA GLY A 421 -15.03 28.81 8.97
C GLY A 421 -14.30 30.01 8.36
N ASP A 422 -15.05 31.09 8.12
CA ASP A 422 -14.50 32.36 7.65
C ASP A 422 -13.59 32.96 8.74
N ASN A 423 -12.49 33.58 8.31
CA ASN A 423 -11.56 34.27 9.21
C ASN A 423 -11.27 35.71 8.70
N ASP A 424 -10.26 36.37 9.25
CA ASP A 424 -9.91 37.74 8.83
C ASP A 424 -9.26 37.80 7.47
N ILE A 425 -8.87 36.66 6.87
CA ILE A 425 -8.20 36.55 5.57
C ILE A 425 -9.21 36.30 4.46
N CYS A 426 -10.13 35.33 4.64
CA CYS A 426 -10.99 34.90 3.55
C CYS A 426 -12.19 34.07 4.01
N ASP A 427 -13.09 33.82 3.07
CA ASP A 427 -14.19 32.89 3.23
C ASP A 427 -13.77 31.45 3.02
N SER A 428 -14.34 30.56 3.84
CA SER A 428 -14.18 29.11 3.81
C SER A 428 -15.29 28.44 3.02
N ALA A 429 -14.99 27.30 2.38
CA ALA A 429 -16.00 26.44 1.72
C ALA A 429 -17.12 25.97 2.67
N ARG A 430 -16.90 26.04 3.99
CA ARG A 430 -17.89 25.74 5.05
C ARG A 430 -18.21 26.96 5.91
N GLY A 431 -17.81 28.16 5.46
CA GLY A 431 -18.10 29.44 6.07
C GLY A 431 -19.48 29.99 5.71
N LYS A 432 -19.70 31.26 6.03
CA LYS A 432 -20.95 32.00 5.78
C LYS A 432 -20.85 32.93 4.58
N GLY A 433 -19.62 33.14 4.04
CA GLY A 433 -19.35 34.05 2.93
C GLY A 433 -19.32 35.52 3.36
N GLU A 434 -18.57 35.83 4.41
CA GLU A 434 -18.53 37.17 5.00
C GLU A 434 -17.93 38.22 4.06
N TRP A 435 -16.91 37.82 3.29
CA TRP A 435 -16.13 38.76 2.45
C TRP A 435 -16.51 38.66 0.96
N GLY A 436 -17.21 37.61 0.55
CA GLY A 436 -17.42 37.31 -0.87
C GLY A 436 -16.15 36.84 -1.56
N GLY A 437 -15.15 36.35 -0.81
CA GLY A 437 -13.84 35.91 -1.27
C GLY A 437 -12.70 36.30 -0.32
N LEU A 438 -11.65 36.97 -0.84
CA LEU A 438 -10.58 37.52 -0.02
C LEU A 438 -11.01 38.83 0.65
N SER A 439 -10.71 38.99 1.92
CA SER A 439 -10.79 40.27 2.61
C SER A 439 -9.70 41.25 2.10
N PRO A 440 -9.79 42.55 2.42
CA PRO A 440 -8.68 43.49 2.17
C PRO A 440 -7.36 43.02 2.83
N PHE A 441 -7.41 42.54 4.06
CA PHE A 441 -6.26 41.96 4.76
C PHE A 441 -5.77 40.68 4.08
N GLY A 442 -6.67 39.86 3.56
CA GLY A 442 -6.33 38.63 2.84
C GLY A 442 -5.50 38.90 1.59
N LYS A 443 -5.75 40.01 0.86
CA LYS A 443 -4.91 40.42 -0.28
C LYS A 443 -3.49 40.77 0.15
N GLU A 444 -3.33 41.43 1.29
CA GLU A 444 -2.01 41.75 1.87
C GLU A 444 -1.29 40.46 2.31
N VAL A 445 -2.01 39.48 2.90
CA VAL A 445 -1.48 38.16 3.30
C VAL A 445 -0.96 37.41 2.06
N VAL A 446 -1.72 37.35 0.97
CA VAL A 446 -1.30 36.70 -0.29
C VAL A 446 -0.03 37.34 -0.83
N ALA A 447 0.04 38.68 -0.86
CA ALA A 447 1.22 39.43 -1.34
C ALA A 447 2.45 39.14 -0.47
N GLU A 448 2.28 39.13 0.87
CA GLU A 448 3.38 38.87 1.80
C GLU A 448 3.87 37.42 1.76
N MET A 449 2.96 36.44 1.63
CA MET A 449 3.34 35.03 1.45
C MET A 449 4.16 34.84 0.17
N ASN A 450 3.75 35.45 -0.96
CA ASN A 450 4.52 35.44 -2.21
C ASN A 450 5.92 36.06 -2.02
N ARG A 451 6.00 37.20 -1.33
CA ARG A 451 7.27 37.89 -1.06
C ARG A 451 8.25 37.05 -0.24
N LEU A 452 7.72 36.30 0.75
CA LEU A 452 8.51 35.47 1.68
C LEU A 452 8.80 34.06 1.15
N GLY A 453 8.23 33.69 0.00
CA GLY A 453 8.38 32.35 -0.54
C GLY A 453 7.70 31.29 0.32
N ILE A 454 6.47 31.55 0.78
CA ILE A 454 5.59 30.59 1.45
C ILE A 454 4.50 30.17 0.47
N MET A 455 4.32 28.87 0.23
CA MET A 455 3.27 28.36 -0.63
C MET A 455 1.88 28.71 -0.06
N ILE A 456 0.98 29.18 -0.92
CA ILE A 456 -0.41 29.45 -0.56
C ILE A 456 -1.22 28.18 -0.80
N ASP A 457 -1.87 27.67 0.24
CA ASP A 457 -2.72 26.50 0.16
C ASP A 457 -4.20 26.90 0.14
N LEU A 458 -4.89 26.45 -0.91
CA LEU A 458 -6.31 26.72 -1.18
C LEU A 458 -7.26 25.61 -0.72
N SER A 459 -6.75 24.58 -0.07
CA SER A 459 -7.64 23.62 0.62
C SER A 459 -8.53 24.38 1.61
N HIS A 460 -9.78 24.00 1.77
CA HIS A 460 -10.80 24.68 2.58
C HIS A 460 -11.34 26.01 2.05
N ALA A 461 -10.71 26.65 1.07
CA ALA A 461 -11.15 27.94 0.57
C ALA A 461 -12.53 27.88 -0.12
N ALA A 462 -13.37 28.90 0.09
CA ALA A 462 -14.58 29.09 -0.70
C ALA A 462 -14.22 29.28 -2.19
N GLU A 463 -15.15 28.99 -3.08
CA GLU A 463 -14.91 29.13 -4.52
C GLU A 463 -14.54 30.57 -4.89
N SER A 464 -15.18 31.58 -4.30
CA SER A 464 -14.83 33.00 -4.47
C SER A 464 -13.39 33.29 -3.99
N THR A 465 -13.03 32.84 -2.79
CA THR A 465 -11.65 32.97 -2.27
C THR A 465 -10.64 32.32 -3.20
N PHE A 466 -10.96 31.13 -3.72
CA PHE A 466 -10.09 30.39 -4.63
C PHE A 466 -9.74 31.22 -5.88
N TYR A 467 -10.73 31.84 -6.53
CA TYR A 467 -10.49 32.65 -7.72
C TYR A 467 -9.81 33.98 -7.40
N ASP A 468 -10.17 34.66 -6.29
CA ASP A 468 -9.51 35.87 -5.85
C ASP A 468 -8.01 35.66 -5.60
N VAL A 469 -7.63 34.53 -4.97
CA VAL A 469 -6.22 34.19 -4.75
C VAL A 469 -5.50 33.91 -6.07
N LEU A 470 -6.12 33.19 -7.00
CA LEU A 470 -5.50 32.95 -8.33
C LEU A 470 -5.27 34.27 -9.11
N GLU A 471 -6.13 35.28 -8.93
CA GLU A 471 -5.96 36.59 -9.52
C GLU A 471 -4.82 37.39 -8.84
N CYS A 472 -4.77 37.37 -7.50
CA CYS A 472 -3.83 38.19 -6.73
C CYS A 472 -2.42 37.58 -6.63
N SER A 473 -2.31 36.25 -6.58
CA SER A 473 -1.01 35.58 -6.39
C SER A 473 -0.11 35.74 -7.61
N THR A 474 1.15 36.10 -7.39
CA THR A 474 2.21 36.17 -8.41
C THR A 474 2.95 34.87 -8.62
N ALA A 475 2.73 33.88 -7.75
CA ALA A 475 3.33 32.57 -7.77
C ALA A 475 2.26 31.46 -7.93
N PRO A 476 2.63 30.23 -8.34
CA PRO A 476 1.72 29.11 -8.32
C PRO A 476 1.26 28.79 -6.90
N VAL A 477 0.08 28.19 -6.78
CA VAL A 477 -0.54 27.84 -5.51
C VAL A 477 -0.75 26.34 -5.42
N ILE A 478 -1.06 25.83 -4.22
CA ILE A 478 -1.38 24.42 -4.00
C ILE A 478 -2.80 24.25 -3.47
N ALA A 479 -3.35 23.05 -3.64
CA ALA A 479 -4.41 22.52 -2.80
C ALA A 479 -3.83 21.27 -2.12
N SER A 480 -3.42 21.41 -0.87
CA SER A 480 -2.61 20.41 -0.15
C SER A 480 -3.36 19.08 0.10
N HIS A 481 -4.70 19.11 0.18
CA HIS A 481 -5.57 17.95 0.39
C HIS A 481 -7.00 18.26 -0.12
N SER A 482 -7.27 17.95 -1.39
CA SER A 482 -8.58 18.16 -2.02
C SER A 482 -8.88 17.08 -3.06
N SER A 483 -10.16 16.77 -3.25
CA SER A 483 -10.61 15.74 -4.21
C SER A 483 -11.53 16.33 -5.27
N VAL A 484 -12.21 15.50 -6.07
CA VAL A 484 -12.98 15.91 -7.25
C VAL A 484 -14.47 15.99 -6.91
N ARG A 485 -15.08 17.18 -7.08
CA ARG A 485 -16.50 17.39 -6.79
C ARG A 485 -17.42 16.63 -7.75
N SER A 486 -17.04 16.50 -9.00
CA SER A 486 -17.81 15.76 -10.01
C SER A 486 -17.96 14.26 -9.70
N LEU A 487 -17.04 13.68 -8.91
CA LEU A 487 -17.11 12.28 -8.48
C LEU A 487 -17.77 12.14 -7.10
N CYS A 488 -17.52 13.07 -6.18
CA CYS A 488 -18.15 13.10 -4.86
C CYS A 488 -18.53 14.55 -4.53
N ASP A 489 -19.82 14.85 -4.60
CA ASP A 489 -20.35 16.20 -4.38
C ASP A 489 -20.26 16.61 -2.91
N HIS A 490 -19.11 17.21 -2.59
CA HIS A 490 -18.81 17.75 -1.27
C HIS A 490 -18.20 19.15 -1.40
N PRO A 491 -18.56 20.15 -0.56
CA PRO A 491 -18.08 21.53 -0.69
C PRO A 491 -16.56 21.68 -0.57
N ARG A 492 -15.87 20.74 0.05
CA ARG A 492 -14.40 20.70 0.16
C ARG A 492 -13.71 20.17 -1.09
N ASN A 493 -14.44 19.50 -1.98
CA ASN A 493 -13.92 19.02 -3.26
C ASN A 493 -13.94 20.12 -4.31
N LEU A 494 -12.93 20.14 -5.17
CA LEU A 494 -12.79 21.14 -6.22
C LEU A 494 -13.68 20.81 -7.43
N THR A 495 -14.28 21.84 -8.00
CA THR A 495 -15.00 21.76 -9.28
C THR A 495 -14.01 21.58 -10.43
N ASP A 496 -14.49 21.10 -11.57
CA ASP A 496 -13.68 20.94 -12.78
C ASP A 496 -13.04 22.27 -13.21
N GLU A 497 -13.76 23.37 -13.04
CA GLU A 497 -13.24 24.71 -13.38
C GLU A 497 -12.17 25.18 -12.41
N GLN A 498 -12.29 24.87 -11.11
CA GLN A 498 -11.23 25.14 -10.13
C GLN A 498 -9.98 24.29 -10.43
N LEU A 499 -10.13 23.01 -10.76
CA LEU A 499 -9.03 22.13 -11.15
C LEU A 499 -8.29 22.70 -12.38
N LYS A 500 -9.01 23.11 -13.42
CA LYS A 500 -8.43 23.74 -14.61
C LYS A 500 -7.77 25.08 -14.29
N ALA A 501 -8.34 25.87 -13.38
CA ALA A 501 -7.80 27.18 -13.02
C ALA A 501 -6.47 27.09 -12.28
N ILE A 502 -6.35 26.17 -11.29
CA ILE A 502 -5.10 25.95 -10.56
C ILE A 502 -4.00 25.40 -11.49
N ALA A 503 -4.34 24.51 -12.42
CA ALA A 503 -3.41 24.01 -13.42
C ALA A 503 -2.90 25.11 -14.36
N ARG A 504 -3.79 25.99 -14.86
CA ARG A 504 -3.39 27.16 -15.67
C ARG A 504 -2.44 28.11 -14.92
N LYS A 505 -2.54 28.17 -13.60
CA LYS A 505 -1.65 28.96 -12.73
C LYS A 505 -0.30 28.27 -12.46
N GLY A 506 -0.09 27.05 -12.98
CA GLY A 506 1.10 26.25 -12.72
C GLY A 506 1.08 25.51 -11.37
N GLY A 507 -0.03 25.55 -10.67
CA GLY A 507 -0.20 24.94 -9.36
C GLY A 507 -0.37 23.42 -9.38
N VAL A 508 -0.64 22.84 -8.21
CA VAL A 508 -0.82 21.39 -8.01
C VAL A 508 -1.95 21.10 -7.03
N VAL A 509 -2.73 20.07 -7.32
CA VAL A 509 -3.78 19.54 -6.45
C VAL A 509 -3.33 18.21 -5.90
N GLN A 510 -3.33 18.08 -4.58
CA GLN A 510 -2.97 16.86 -3.86
C GLN A 510 -4.25 16.13 -3.47
N LEU A 511 -4.36 14.87 -3.89
CA LEU A 511 -5.52 14.02 -3.62
C LEU A 511 -5.67 13.78 -2.12
N CYS A 512 -6.79 14.19 -1.54
CA CYS A 512 -7.17 13.90 -0.16
C CYS A 512 -7.71 12.48 -0.02
N LEU A 513 -7.34 11.78 1.06
CA LEU A 513 -7.82 10.42 1.35
C LEU A 513 -8.91 10.39 2.45
N TYR A 514 -9.53 11.53 2.76
CA TYR A 514 -10.67 11.55 3.65
C TYR A 514 -11.89 10.87 3.00
N LYS A 515 -12.42 9.84 3.67
CA LYS A 515 -13.49 8.97 3.15
C LYS A 515 -14.72 9.72 2.63
N GLY A 516 -15.12 10.83 3.30
CA GLY A 516 -16.26 11.65 2.91
C GLY A 516 -16.04 12.51 1.66
N PHE A 517 -14.78 12.67 1.19
CA PHE A 517 -14.46 13.36 -0.08
C PHE A 517 -14.33 12.39 -1.24
N ILE A 518 -14.15 11.10 -0.95
CA ILE A 518 -13.85 10.06 -1.93
C ILE A 518 -15.13 9.31 -2.36
N ASN A 519 -16.01 9.00 -1.43
CA ASN A 519 -17.23 8.27 -1.74
C ASN A 519 -18.42 8.84 -0.96
N LYS A 520 -19.60 8.94 -1.61
CA LYS A 520 -20.86 9.37 -0.96
C LYS A 520 -21.23 8.45 0.20
N ASP A 521 -20.98 7.16 0.07
CA ASP A 521 -21.06 6.17 1.15
C ASP A 521 -19.67 6.04 1.77
N SER A 522 -19.39 6.87 2.76
CA SER A 522 -18.07 6.96 3.38
C SER A 522 -17.55 5.63 3.96
N GLU A 523 -18.46 4.73 4.36
CA GLU A 523 -18.07 3.42 4.91
C GLU A 523 -17.58 2.45 3.82
N LYS A 524 -17.82 2.74 2.55
CA LYS A 524 -17.33 1.99 1.40
C LYS A 524 -16.14 2.66 0.70
N ALA A 525 -15.74 3.84 1.15
CA ALA A 525 -14.65 4.57 0.54
C ALA A 525 -13.35 3.75 0.54
N SER A 526 -12.77 3.57 -0.63
CA SER A 526 -11.68 2.64 -0.86
C SER A 526 -10.52 3.26 -1.64
N LEU A 527 -9.39 2.58 -1.64
CA LEU A 527 -8.23 2.94 -2.46
C LEU A 527 -8.60 2.99 -3.95
N SER A 528 -9.43 2.05 -4.43
CA SER A 528 -9.91 2.05 -5.82
C SER A 528 -10.70 3.30 -6.15
N ASP A 529 -11.49 3.82 -5.21
CA ASP A 529 -12.20 5.10 -5.38
C ASP A 529 -11.22 6.28 -5.46
N ALA A 530 -10.20 6.31 -4.57
CA ALA A 530 -9.16 7.34 -4.59
C ALA A 530 -8.37 7.34 -5.92
N ILE A 531 -8.02 6.18 -6.44
CA ILE A 531 -7.39 6.06 -7.76
C ILE A 531 -8.28 6.64 -8.87
N ARG A 532 -9.61 6.41 -8.83
CA ARG A 532 -10.53 7.03 -9.80
C ARG A 532 -10.51 8.55 -9.73
N HIS A 533 -10.44 9.14 -8.52
CA HIS A 533 -10.27 10.59 -8.36
C HIS A 533 -8.95 11.08 -8.96
N LEU A 534 -7.85 10.37 -8.72
CA LEU A 534 -6.54 10.70 -9.26
C LEU A 534 -6.53 10.64 -10.79
N GLU A 535 -7.04 9.55 -11.38
CA GLU A 535 -7.15 9.42 -12.85
C GLU A 535 -8.04 10.49 -13.46
N TYR A 536 -9.15 10.85 -12.79
CA TYR A 536 -10.02 11.94 -13.24
C TYR A 536 -9.25 13.28 -13.30
N MET A 537 -8.51 13.62 -12.23
CA MET A 537 -7.68 14.82 -12.21
C MET A 537 -6.61 14.78 -13.30
N ILE A 538 -5.89 13.68 -13.46
CA ILE A 538 -4.86 13.52 -14.50
C ILE A 538 -5.45 13.74 -15.90
N ASN A 539 -6.61 13.13 -16.18
CA ASN A 539 -7.27 13.28 -17.48
C ASN A 539 -7.78 14.69 -17.73
N LEU A 540 -8.19 15.42 -16.68
CA LEU A 540 -8.78 16.74 -16.80
C LEU A 540 -7.73 17.86 -16.89
N ILE A 541 -6.65 17.78 -16.10
CA ILE A 541 -5.67 18.87 -15.92
C ILE A 541 -4.22 18.47 -16.22
N GLY A 542 -3.98 17.21 -16.55
CA GLY A 542 -2.65 16.70 -16.88
C GLY A 542 -1.86 16.21 -15.65
N ILE A 543 -0.89 15.35 -15.93
CA ILE A 543 -0.06 14.67 -14.93
C ILE A 543 0.82 15.65 -14.11
N ASP A 544 1.13 16.82 -14.66
CA ASP A 544 2.04 17.80 -14.04
C ASP A 544 1.39 18.61 -12.90
N HIS A 545 0.08 18.40 -12.65
CA HIS A 545 -0.70 19.21 -11.72
C HIS A 545 -1.37 18.39 -10.60
N VAL A 546 -0.96 17.16 -10.41
CA VAL A 546 -1.58 16.25 -9.42
C VAL A 546 -0.55 15.63 -8.49
N GLY A 547 -0.97 15.28 -7.26
CA GLY A 547 -0.14 14.59 -6.27
C GLY A 547 -0.98 14.00 -5.15
N ILE A 548 -0.36 13.70 -3.99
CA ILE A 548 -0.95 13.02 -2.85
C ILE A 548 -0.83 13.86 -1.58
N GLY A 549 -1.95 14.04 -0.88
CA GLY A 549 -2.03 14.67 0.44
C GLY A 549 -3.05 13.93 1.30
N SER A 550 -2.57 12.99 2.10
CA SER A 550 -3.42 11.96 2.71
C SER A 550 -4.47 12.45 3.67
N ASP A 551 -4.21 13.55 4.36
CA ASP A 551 -5.02 14.02 5.48
C ASP A 551 -5.02 13.02 6.66
N PHE A 552 -3.94 12.21 6.79
CA PHE A 552 -3.79 11.27 7.88
C PHE A 552 -3.72 11.99 9.23
N ASP A 553 -4.33 11.39 10.24
CA ASP A 553 -4.53 11.92 11.58
C ASP A 553 -5.49 13.13 11.65
N GLY A 554 -6.00 13.63 10.49
CA GLY A 554 -7.07 14.61 10.32
C GLY A 554 -8.33 14.00 9.66
N ASP A 555 -8.64 12.76 9.96
CA ASP A 555 -9.73 11.92 9.43
C ASP A 555 -9.42 11.18 8.09
N GLY A 556 -8.29 11.42 7.44
CA GLY A 556 -7.88 10.67 6.24
C GLY A 556 -7.74 9.18 6.54
N GLU A 557 -8.50 8.34 5.84
CA GLU A 557 -8.36 6.88 5.76
C GLU A 557 -9.31 6.27 4.73
N LEU A 558 -8.88 5.19 4.10
CA LEU A 558 -9.67 4.43 3.13
C LEU A 558 -9.47 2.93 3.34
N ILE A 559 -10.44 2.12 2.93
CA ILE A 559 -10.22 0.67 2.83
C ILE A 559 -9.04 0.45 1.87
N GLY A 560 -7.99 -0.22 2.35
CA GLY A 560 -6.76 -0.47 1.58
C GLY A 560 -5.70 0.65 1.63
N CYS A 561 -5.97 1.78 2.33
CA CYS A 561 -4.99 2.83 2.57
C CYS A 561 -5.34 3.61 3.85
N ARG A 562 -4.88 3.11 5.02
CA ARG A 562 -5.23 3.63 6.35
C ARG A 562 -4.12 4.39 7.05
N SER A 563 -2.89 4.20 6.61
CA SER A 563 -1.70 4.78 7.25
C SER A 563 -0.54 4.86 6.25
N THR A 564 0.49 5.60 6.61
CA THR A 564 1.64 5.91 5.72
C THR A 564 2.31 4.67 5.13
N ASN A 565 2.38 3.55 5.85
CA ASN A 565 2.95 2.31 5.31
C ASN A 565 2.09 1.65 4.22
N GLU A 566 0.84 2.05 4.06
CA GLU A 566 -0.06 1.56 3.02
C GLU A 566 -0.06 2.42 1.74
N LEU A 567 0.56 3.59 1.77
CA LEU A 567 0.63 4.50 0.61
C LEU A 567 1.32 3.89 -0.61
N ILE A 568 2.23 2.92 -0.43
CA ILE A 568 2.86 2.20 -1.54
C ILE A 568 1.84 1.46 -2.43
N ASN A 569 0.65 1.13 -1.90
CA ASN A 569 -0.43 0.53 -2.66
C ASN A 569 -0.93 1.46 -3.79
N ILE A 570 -0.85 2.79 -3.63
CA ILE A 570 -1.15 3.75 -4.69
C ILE A 570 -0.19 3.51 -5.88
N THR A 571 1.10 3.38 -5.60
CA THR A 571 2.11 3.10 -6.64
C THR A 571 1.84 1.76 -7.33
N MET A 572 1.51 0.72 -6.58
CA MET A 572 1.19 -0.58 -7.17
C MET A 572 -0.02 -0.50 -8.11
N ARG A 573 -1.06 0.26 -7.74
CA ARG A 573 -2.23 0.52 -8.61
C ARG A 573 -1.86 1.31 -9.86
N LEU A 574 -1.07 2.36 -9.73
CA LEU A 574 -0.62 3.15 -10.87
C LEU A 574 0.24 2.33 -11.85
N LEU A 575 1.13 1.49 -11.33
CA LEU A 575 1.91 0.54 -12.14
C LEU A 575 1.02 -0.50 -12.84
N GLU A 576 -0.01 -1.00 -12.18
CA GLU A 576 -0.99 -1.93 -12.76
C GLU A 576 -1.81 -1.27 -13.89
N LEU A 577 -2.12 0.02 -13.76
CA LEU A 577 -2.78 0.84 -14.77
C LEU A 577 -1.85 1.26 -15.93
N GLY A 578 -0.54 1.00 -15.82
CA GLY A 578 0.44 1.24 -16.87
C GLY A 578 1.08 2.63 -16.86
N TYR A 579 0.96 3.39 -15.78
CA TYR A 579 1.69 4.65 -15.63
C TYR A 579 3.20 4.42 -15.64
N SER A 580 3.93 5.35 -16.28
CA SER A 580 5.39 5.28 -16.35
C SER A 580 6.04 5.64 -15.01
N ASP A 581 7.30 5.23 -14.81
CA ASP A 581 8.09 5.61 -13.63
C ASP A 581 8.16 7.15 -13.49
N SER A 582 8.28 7.88 -14.61
CA SER A 582 8.30 9.35 -14.63
C SER A 582 6.96 9.97 -14.24
N ASP A 583 5.83 9.37 -14.64
CA ASP A 583 4.50 9.86 -14.24
C ASP A 583 4.30 9.69 -12.73
N ILE A 584 4.71 8.53 -12.21
CA ILE A 584 4.61 8.22 -10.78
C ILE A 584 5.53 9.13 -9.95
N GLU A 585 6.75 9.43 -10.44
CA GLU A 585 7.65 10.40 -9.80
C GLU A 585 7.03 11.79 -9.70
N LYS A 586 6.36 12.27 -10.75
CA LYS A 586 5.64 13.55 -10.74
C LYS A 586 4.55 13.57 -9.68
N ILE A 587 3.72 12.53 -9.62
CA ILE A 587 2.61 12.41 -8.65
C ILE A 587 3.14 12.41 -7.21
N TRP A 588 4.20 11.65 -6.92
CA TRP A 588 4.67 11.47 -5.54
C TRP A 588 5.41 12.69 -4.97
N GLY A 589 6.08 13.46 -5.79
CA GLY A 589 6.84 14.60 -5.24
C GLY A 589 7.25 15.62 -6.29
N GLY A 590 7.51 15.19 -7.52
CA GLY A 590 8.05 16.05 -8.58
C GLY A 590 7.23 17.31 -8.80
N ASN A 591 5.91 17.20 -8.84
CA ASN A 591 5.00 18.34 -9.06
C ASN A 591 4.99 19.31 -7.88
N LEU A 592 4.91 18.80 -6.64
CA LEU A 592 4.93 19.64 -5.45
C LEU A 592 6.27 20.36 -5.28
N LEU A 593 7.38 19.64 -5.49
CA LEU A 593 8.72 20.21 -5.39
C LEU A 593 8.97 21.28 -6.48
N ARG A 594 8.41 21.11 -7.68
CA ARG A 594 8.43 22.14 -8.73
C ARG A 594 7.77 23.42 -8.24
N VAL A 595 6.56 23.33 -7.70
CA VAL A 595 5.83 24.49 -7.16
C VAL A 595 6.59 25.11 -6.00
N MET A 596 7.09 24.30 -5.06
CA MET A 596 7.86 24.78 -3.91
C MET A 596 9.11 25.57 -4.35
N LYS A 597 9.89 25.05 -5.31
CA LYS A 597 11.07 25.74 -5.86
C LYS A 597 10.71 27.07 -6.50
N GLU A 598 9.65 27.10 -7.30
CA GLU A 598 9.20 28.31 -7.96
C GLU A 598 8.77 29.39 -6.96
N VAL A 599 8.00 28.99 -5.94
CA VAL A 599 7.55 29.89 -4.86
C VAL A 599 8.73 30.40 -4.02
N GLN A 600 9.71 29.54 -3.71
CA GLN A 600 10.88 29.93 -2.93
C GLN A 600 11.91 30.75 -3.73
N GLY A 601 11.69 30.95 -5.03
CA GLY A 601 12.60 31.69 -5.89
C GLY A 601 13.87 30.93 -6.29
N GLU A 602 13.90 29.61 -6.07
CA GLU A 602 14.95 28.71 -6.55
C GLU A 602 14.82 28.53 -8.07
N ARG A 603 15.27 29.53 -8.85
CA ARG A 603 15.32 29.42 -10.32
C ARG A 603 16.32 28.31 -10.67
N ASN A 604 15.92 27.43 -11.58
CA ASN A 604 16.78 26.41 -12.17
C ASN A 604 18.11 27.05 -12.61
N GLN A 605 19.16 26.86 -11.83
CA GLN A 605 20.52 26.94 -12.35
C GLN A 605 20.72 25.63 -13.15
N VAL A 606 20.16 25.61 -14.35
CA VAL A 606 20.55 24.63 -15.36
C VAL A 606 21.92 25.08 -15.86
N ASN A 607 22.97 24.47 -15.34
CA ASN A 607 24.27 24.45 -15.98
C ASN A 607 24.39 23.22 -16.87
#